data_46cde3bd83657ac6ce499620e32af088
#
_entry.id   46cde3bd83657ac6ce499620e32af088
#
_cell.length_a   1.000
_cell.length_b   1.000
_cell.length_c   1.000
_cell.angle_alpha   90.00
_cell.angle_beta   90.00
_cell.angle_gamma   90.00
#
_symmetry.space_group_name_H-M   'P 1'
#
loop_
_entity.id
_entity.type
_entity.pdbx_description
1 polymer ?
#
loop_
_entity_poly.entity_id
_entity_poly.type
_entity_poly.pdbx_seq_one_letter_code
_entity_poly.pdbx_strand_id
1 'polypeptide(L)'
;SRTLNRASTSLRQPGSTYKILSTYLPALDTSGMTLVTQQKDEPYYYPGTKRLIRNWYRGYRGTVTIRKAIADSMNVIAVKTLEQVTPKVAYDYLLNLGFTSLVESYTDASGKIYSDISLPMALGGLTKGVSNLELTTAFASVANGGVYNKATFYTKIVDHDGNVLLDKTPVVTKTQNKKGEDVTVVTTSSSKQVMKDSTAYLLTSAMQDVVNSGTGTAVKLRGINVPVAGKTGTSTGNKDLWFVGYTPYLTAGIW
;
A
#
# COMPACT_ATOMS: atom_id res chain seq x y z
N SER A 1 -10.85 -17.51 22.82
CA SER A 1 -10.78 -18.50 21.72
C SER A 1 -9.31 -18.68 21.33
N ARG A 2 -8.87 -19.94 21.17
CA ARG A 2 -7.50 -20.29 20.72
C ARG A 2 -7.45 -20.53 19.20
N THR A 3 -8.29 -19.85 18.44
CA THR A 3 -8.35 -20.00 16.98
C THR A 3 -7.27 -19.16 16.30
N LEU A 4 -6.85 -19.58 15.11
CA LEU A 4 -5.90 -18.87 14.26
C LEU A 4 -6.42 -17.47 13.90
N ASN A 5 -5.68 -16.44 14.27
CA ASN A 5 -5.97 -15.07 13.83
C ASN A 5 -5.37 -14.85 12.43
N ARG A 6 -6.17 -15.08 11.40
CA ARG A 6 -5.72 -14.96 10.01
C ARG A 6 -5.30 -13.54 9.65
N ALA A 7 -5.87 -12.51 10.29
CA ALA A 7 -5.53 -11.13 9.97
C ALA A 7 -4.08 -10.78 10.33
N SER A 8 -3.53 -11.38 11.41
CA SER A 8 -2.18 -11.06 11.89
C SER A 8 -1.14 -12.13 11.59
N THR A 9 -1.55 -13.39 11.35
CA THR A 9 -0.62 -14.52 11.24
C THR A 9 -0.57 -15.18 9.86
N SER A 10 -1.62 -15.03 9.03
CA SER A 10 -1.61 -15.60 7.68
C SER A 10 -0.93 -14.65 6.70
N LEU A 11 0.15 -15.11 6.08
CA LEU A 11 0.83 -14.39 5.01
C LEU A 11 0.19 -14.74 3.66
N ARG A 12 -0.17 -13.73 2.88
CA ARG A 12 -0.83 -13.87 1.59
C ARG A 12 -0.23 -12.93 0.57
N GLN A 13 -0.35 -13.27 -0.71
CA GLN A 13 0.12 -12.41 -1.78
C GLN A 13 -0.81 -11.19 -1.91
N PRO A 14 -0.33 -9.96 -1.69
CA PRO A 14 -1.17 -8.77 -1.69
C PRO A 14 -1.67 -8.38 -3.10
N GLY A 15 -1.08 -8.94 -4.14
CA GLY A 15 -1.43 -8.62 -5.51
C GLY A 15 -1.34 -7.12 -5.79
N SER A 16 -2.25 -6.62 -6.60
CA SER A 16 -2.24 -5.22 -7.06
C SER A 16 -2.50 -4.17 -5.97
N THR A 17 -2.88 -4.53 -4.73
CA THR A 17 -2.89 -3.56 -3.62
C THR A 17 -1.50 -3.03 -3.34
N TYR A 18 -0.49 -3.87 -3.55
CA TYR A 18 0.91 -3.53 -3.26
C TYR A 18 1.50 -2.46 -4.17
N LYS A 19 0.94 -2.26 -5.37
CA LYS A 19 1.34 -1.19 -6.31
C LYS A 19 1.40 0.19 -5.66
N ILE A 20 0.45 0.48 -4.77
CA ILE A 20 0.38 1.77 -4.08
C ILE A 20 1.62 1.99 -3.22
N LEU A 21 1.99 0.97 -2.42
CA LEU A 21 3.03 1.07 -1.40
C LEU A 21 4.43 0.83 -1.95
N SER A 22 4.59 -0.19 -2.81
CA SER A 22 5.90 -0.58 -3.35
C SER A 22 6.33 0.25 -4.54
N THR A 23 5.40 0.83 -5.28
CA THR A 23 5.70 1.47 -6.56
C THR A 23 5.38 2.95 -6.56
N TYR A 24 4.10 3.29 -6.40
CA TYR A 24 3.66 4.68 -6.58
C TYR A 24 4.02 5.57 -5.39
N LEU A 25 4.07 5.04 -4.17
CA LEU A 25 4.52 5.81 -3.01
C LEU A 25 5.95 6.33 -3.21
N PRO A 26 6.99 5.48 -3.37
CA PRO A 26 8.35 6.00 -3.56
C PRO A 26 8.52 6.80 -4.86
N ALA A 27 7.76 6.49 -5.91
CA ALA A 27 7.79 7.26 -7.16
C ALA A 27 7.35 8.71 -6.97
N LEU A 28 6.28 8.94 -6.21
CA LEU A 28 5.77 10.28 -5.92
C LEU A 28 6.54 10.99 -4.81
N ASP A 29 7.12 10.23 -3.87
CA ASP A 29 7.78 10.80 -2.69
C ASP A 29 9.21 11.27 -2.95
N THR A 30 9.98 10.50 -3.72
CA THR A 30 11.43 10.74 -3.89
C THR A 30 11.92 10.75 -5.33
N SER A 31 11.21 10.12 -6.27
CA SER A 31 11.71 10.00 -7.65
C SER A 31 11.28 11.14 -8.58
N GLY A 32 10.70 12.21 -8.04
CA GLY A 32 10.28 13.39 -8.82
C GLY A 32 9.09 13.15 -9.75
N MET A 33 8.46 11.97 -9.68
CA MET A 33 7.24 11.70 -10.46
C MET A 33 6.03 12.42 -9.84
N THR A 34 5.03 12.65 -10.69
CA THR A 34 3.74 13.23 -10.31
C THR A 34 2.61 12.39 -10.85
N LEU A 35 1.37 12.65 -10.43
CA LEU A 35 0.21 11.95 -10.96
C LEU A 35 -0.03 12.22 -12.46
N VAL A 36 0.50 13.29 -13.02
CA VAL A 36 0.43 13.63 -14.45
C VAL A 36 1.64 13.12 -15.24
N THR A 37 2.66 12.58 -14.58
CA THR A 37 3.79 11.92 -15.26
C THR A 37 3.25 10.85 -16.20
N GLN A 38 3.68 10.89 -17.45
CA GLN A 38 3.23 9.99 -18.51
C GLN A 38 4.20 8.81 -18.68
N GLN A 39 3.61 7.65 -18.92
CA GLN A 39 4.33 6.44 -19.31
C GLN A 39 3.56 5.71 -20.40
N LYS A 40 4.27 4.90 -21.20
CA LYS A 40 3.68 4.18 -22.33
C LYS A 40 3.32 2.75 -21.92
N ASP A 41 2.03 2.43 -21.98
CA ASP A 41 1.51 1.06 -21.87
C ASP A 41 1.64 0.37 -23.24
N GLU A 42 2.63 -0.51 -23.34
CA GLU A 42 3.04 -1.24 -24.54
C GLU A 42 3.61 -2.60 -24.14
N PRO A 43 3.87 -3.52 -25.08
CA PRO A 43 4.54 -4.78 -24.77
C PRO A 43 5.84 -4.54 -24.00
N TYR A 44 5.92 -5.11 -22.79
CA TYR A 44 7.06 -4.93 -21.90
C TYR A 44 7.43 -6.24 -21.21
N TYR A 45 8.71 -6.56 -21.21
CA TYR A 45 9.24 -7.78 -20.63
C TYR A 45 10.01 -7.47 -19.35
N TYR A 46 10.03 -8.42 -18.41
CA TYR A 46 10.97 -8.31 -17.30
C TYR A 46 12.39 -8.26 -17.85
N PRO A 47 13.22 -7.28 -17.49
CA PRO A 47 14.58 -7.11 -17.99
C PRO A 47 15.41 -8.40 -17.90
N GLY A 48 16.14 -8.70 -18.96
CA GLY A 48 16.94 -9.92 -19.06
C GLY A 48 16.17 -11.22 -19.23
N THR A 49 14.84 -11.16 -19.43
CA THR A 49 14.00 -12.36 -19.58
C THR A 49 13.10 -12.29 -20.82
N LYS A 50 12.52 -13.44 -21.22
CA LYS A 50 11.46 -13.53 -22.22
C LYS A 50 10.04 -13.45 -21.61
N ARG A 51 9.92 -13.13 -20.33
CA ARG A 51 8.65 -13.10 -19.61
C ARG A 51 7.93 -11.78 -19.85
N LEU A 52 6.86 -11.82 -20.66
CA LEU A 52 6.00 -10.68 -20.96
C LEU A 52 5.15 -10.30 -19.73
N ILE A 53 5.10 -9.01 -19.41
CA ILE A 53 4.20 -8.46 -18.40
C ILE A 53 2.85 -8.22 -19.07
N ARG A 54 1.79 -8.83 -18.52
CA ARG A 54 0.43 -8.72 -19.05
C ARG A 54 -0.43 -7.87 -18.14
N ASN A 55 -1.20 -6.96 -18.73
CA ASN A 55 -2.29 -6.31 -18.03
C ASN A 55 -3.45 -7.29 -17.81
N TRP A 56 -4.39 -6.93 -16.92
CA TRP A 56 -5.62 -7.70 -16.69
C TRP A 56 -6.63 -7.55 -17.85
N TYR A 57 -6.50 -6.49 -18.63
CA TYR A 57 -7.28 -6.24 -19.85
C TYR A 57 -6.50 -6.69 -21.09
N ARG A 58 -7.21 -6.83 -22.22
CA ARG A 58 -6.62 -7.21 -23.50
C ARG A 58 -5.96 -6.00 -24.18
N GLY A 59 -4.76 -6.19 -24.69
CA GLY A 59 -4.00 -5.18 -25.43
C GLY A 59 -3.31 -4.14 -24.52
N TYR A 60 -3.03 -2.99 -25.10
CA TYR A 60 -2.29 -1.88 -24.49
C TYR A 60 -3.01 -0.56 -24.78
N ARG A 61 -2.79 0.44 -23.93
CA ARG A 61 -3.51 1.73 -23.99
C ARG A 61 -2.65 2.92 -24.43
N GLY A 62 -1.39 2.65 -24.83
CA GLY A 62 -0.48 3.71 -25.23
C GLY A 62 -0.06 4.62 -24.08
N THR A 63 0.13 5.90 -24.36
CA THR A 63 0.57 6.87 -23.35
C THR A 63 -0.54 7.17 -22.35
N VAL A 64 -0.25 6.96 -21.05
CA VAL A 64 -1.17 7.16 -19.94
C VAL A 64 -0.46 7.88 -18.79
N THR A 65 -1.22 8.55 -17.94
CA THR A 65 -0.70 9.16 -16.71
C THR A 65 -0.58 8.15 -15.58
N ILE A 66 0.27 8.42 -14.58
CA ILE A 66 0.35 7.62 -13.35
C ILE A 66 -1.01 7.55 -12.65
N ARG A 67 -1.79 8.64 -12.62
CA ARG A 67 -3.16 8.65 -12.08
C ARG A 67 -4.05 7.60 -12.75
N LYS A 68 -4.05 7.56 -14.08
CA LYS A 68 -4.83 6.57 -14.85
C LYS A 68 -4.34 5.16 -14.61
N ALA A 69 -3.03 4.97 -14.51
CA ALA A 69 -2.43 3.65 -14.23
C ALA A 69 -2.81 3.12 -12.84
N ILE A 70 -2.93 3.99 -11.84
CA ILE A 70 -3.42 3.64 -10.48
C ILE A 70 -4.91 3.25 -10.56
N ALA A 71 -5.74 4.10 -11.17
CA ALA A 71 -7.19 3.89 -11.27
C ALA A 71 -7.54 2.56 -11.95
N ASP A 72 -6.87 2.26 -13.06
CA ASP A 72 -7.09 1.06 -13.86
C ASP A 72 -6.20 -0.12 -13.45
N SER A 73 -5.38 0.05 -12.41
CA SER A 73 -4.50 -1.02 -11.91
C SER A 73 -3.59 -1.63 -12.99
N MET A 74 -2.95 -0.80 -13.83
CA MET A 74 -2.13 -1.27 -14.96
C MET A 74 -0.86 -1.95 -14.45
N ASN A 75 -0.57 -3.16 -14.97
CA ASN A 75 0.60 -3.94 -14.55
C ASN A 75 1.88 -3.42 -15.19
N VAL A 76 1.84 -3.16 -16.51
CA VAL A 76 3.01 -2.69 -17.28
C VAL A 76 3.54 -1.39 -16.68
N ILE A 77 2.66 -0.43 -16.45
CA ILE A 77 3.07 0.87 -15.89
C ILE A 77 3.64 0.71 -14.47
N ALA A 78 3.03 -0.14 -13.63
CA ALA A 78 3.55 -0.37 -12.28
C ALA A 78 4.98 -0.95 -12.31
N VAL A 79 5.26 -1.92 -13.17
CA VAL A 79 6.62 -2.50 -13.26
C VAL A 79 7.61 -1.50 -13.83
N LYS A 80 7.28 -0.79 -14.90
CA LYS A 80 8.14 0.28 -15.46
C LYS A 80 8.44 1.38 -14.43
N THR A 81 7.43 1.77 -13.64
CA THR A 81 7.61 2.76 -12.57
C THR A 81 8.54 2.23 -11.48
N LEU A 82 8.36 0.98 -11.03
CA LEU A 82 9.24 0.38 -10.03
C LEU A 82 10.69 0.23 -10.53
N GLU A 83 10.87 -0.09 -11.81
CA GLU A 83 12.22 -0.15 -12.41
C GLU A 83 12.94 1.20 -12.32
N GLN A 84 12.24 2.31 -12.59
CA GLN A 84 12.79 3.66 -12.48
C GLN A 84 13.06 4.08 -11.02
N VAL A 85 12.19 3.68 -10.09
CA VAL A 85 12.36 3.89 -8.63
C VAL A 85 13.49 3.04 -8.06
N THR A 86 13.67 1.87 -8.58
CA THR A 86 14.46 0.71 -8.16
C THR A 86 13.80 -0.14 -7.06
N PRO A 87 13.88 -1.48 -7.16
CA PRO A 87 13.32 -2.37 -6.13
C PRO A 87 13.88 -2.16 -4.73
N LYS A 88 15.17 -1.76 -4.61
CA LYS A 88 15.78 -1.53 -3.29
C LYS A 88 15.15 -0.36 -2.56
N VAL A 89 14.93 0.77 -3.25
CA VAL A 89 14.26 1.94 -2.66
C VAL A 89 12.85 1.56 -2.20
N ALA A 90 12.11 0.84 -3.02
CA ALA A 90 10.77 0.36 -2.66
C ALA A 90 10.79 -0.56 -1.44
N TYR A 91 11.74 -1.48 -1.36
CA TYR A 91 11.92 -2.38 -0.23
C TYR A 91 12.15 -1.61 1.09
N ASP A 92 12.99 -0.58 1.07
CA ASP A 92 13.26 0.25 2.24
C ASP A 92 12.02 1.04 2.70
N TYR A 93 11.21 1.54 1.76
CA TYR A 93 9.91 2.14 2.08
C TYR A 93 8.97 1.14 2.78
N LEU A 94 8.91 -0.09 2.29
CA LEU A 94 8.06 -1.14 2.87
C LEU A 94 8.51 -1.52 4.28
N LEU A 95 9.82 -1.61 4.55
CA LEU A 95 10.33 -1.80 5.91
C LEU A 95 9.89 -0.65 6.85
N ASN A 96 9.96 0.59 6.36
CA ASN A 96 9.52 1.76 7.12
C ASN A 96 8.00 1.76 7.39
N LEU A 97 7.21 1.13 6.52
CA LEU A 97 5.78 0.90 6.68
C LEU A 97 5.43 -0.28 7.60
N GLY A 98 6.45 -0.91 8.20
CA GLY A 98 6.28 -1.94 9.23
C GLY A 98 6.05 -3.36 8.70
N PHE A 99 6.34 -3.64 7.43
CA PHE A 99 6.31 -5.01 6.92
C PHE A 99 7.49 -5.80 7.49
N THR A 100 7.19 -6.94 8.12
CA THR A 100 8.18 -7.79 8.81
C THR A 100 8.44 -9.12 8.09
N SER A 101 7.59 -9.48 7.14
CA SER A 101 7.66 -10.74 6.39
C SER A 101 8.48 -10.69 5.11
N LEU A 102 8.98 -9.50 4.75
CA LEU A 102 9.78 -9.30 3.53
C LEU A 102 11.10 -10.04 3.61
N VAL A 103 11.50 -10.61 2.48
CA VAL A 103 12.73 -11.39 2.35
C VAL A 103 13.76 -10.58 1.56
N GLU A 104 14.84 -10.12 2.22
CA GLU A 104 15.94 -9.46 1.53
C GLU A 104 16.75 -10.46 0.71
N SER A 105 17.14 -11.58 1.33
CA SER A 105 17.79 -12.71 0.66
C SER A 105 17.56 -13.99 1.49
N TYR A 106 17.17 -15.05 0.84
CA TYR A 106 17.00 -16.38 1.44
C TYR A 106 17.42 -17.43 0.44
N THR A 107 18.29 -18.35 0.84
CA THR A 107 18.69 -19.50 0.02
C THR A 107 18.04 -20.75 0.60
N ASP A 108 17.29 -21.48 -0.24
CA ASP A 108 16.67 -22.75 0.15
C ASP A 108 17.67 -23.93 0.13
N ALA A 109 17.23 -25.09 0.58
CA ALA A 109 18.07 -26.30 0.63
C ALA A 109 18.56 -26.76 -0.75
N SER A 110 17.96 -26.31 -1.85
CA SER A 110 18.41 -26.61 -3.23
C SER A 110 19.45 -25.62 -3.76
N GLY A 111 19.82 -24.59 -2.95
CA GLY A 111 20.71 -23.51 -3.37
C GLY A 111 20.03 -22.38 -4.15
N LYS A 112 18.70 -22.41 -4.28
CA LYS A 112 17.96 -21.36 -4.97
C LYS A 112 17.78 -20.14 -4.07
N ILE A 113 18.13 -18.96 -4.62
CA ILE A 113 18.02 -17.68 -3.93
C ILE A 113 16.65 -17.04 -4.20
N TYR A 114 16.01 -16.58 -3.13
CA TYR A 114 14.77 -15.80 -3.15
C TYR A 114 15.03 -14.42 -2.58
N SER A 115 14.45 -13.40 -3.21
CA SER A 115 14.52 -12.03 -2.73
C SER A 115 13.28 -11.26 -3.17
N ASP A 116 12.73 -10.45 -2.26
CA ASP A 116 11.64 -9.53 -2.56
C ASP A 116 12.15 -8.21 -3.18
N ILE A 117 13.50 -7.97 -3.18
CA ILE A 117 14.12 -6.84 -3.90
C ILE A 117 14.15 -7.16 -5.39
N SER A 118 12.97 -7.14 -6.01
CA SER A 118 12.79 -7.54 -7.41
C SER A 118 11.57 -6.87 -8.04
N LEU A 119 11.54 -6.76 -9.37
CA LEU A 119 10.44 -6.12 -10.09
C LEU A 119 9.05 -6.79 -9.90
N PRO A 120 8.92 -8.13 -9.71
CA PRO A 120 7.65 -8.74 -9.35
C PRO A 120 6.97 -8.14 -8.11
N MET A 121 7.74 -7.53 -7.19
CA MET A 121 7.21 -6.82 -6.02
C MET A 121 6.22 -5.70 -6.43
N ALA A 122 6.41 -5.06 -7.60
CA ALA A 122 5.47 -4.06 -8.12
C ALA A 122 4.03 -4.60 -8.22
N LEU A 123 3.87 -5.90 -8.44
CA LEU A 123 2.58 -6.58 -8.61
C LEU A 123 2.16 -7.38 -7.37
N GLY A 124 2.89 -7.24 -6.27
CA GLY A 124 2.66 -8.00 -5.04
C GLY A 124 3.12 -9.45 -5.12
N GLY A 125 4.07 -9.76 -6.01
CA GLY A 125 4.74 -11.05 -6.07
C GLY A 125 5.88 -11.09 -5.05
N LEU A 126 5.63 -11.68 -3.89
CA LEU A 126 6.54 -11.75 -2.75
C LEU A 126 6.89 -13.21 -2.43
N THR A 127 8.02 -13.41 -1.77
CA THR A 127 8.49 -14.75 -1.35
C THR A 127 7.51 -15.39 -0.35
N LYS A 128 7.13 -14.66 0.69
CA LYS A 128 6.22 -15.16 1.74
C LYS A 128 4.82 -14.53 1.68
N GLY A 129 4.71 -13.32 1.11
CA GLY A 129 3.51 -12.50 1.21
C GLY A 129 3.51 -11.63 2.47
N VAL A 130 2.36 -11.03 2.78
CA VAL A 130 2.15 -10.12 3.91
C VAL A 130 0.88 -10.48 4.68
N SER A 131 0.79 -10.06 5.94
CA SER A 131 -0.44 -10.19 6.71
C SER A 131 -1.44 -9.08 6.35
N ASN A 132 -2.73 -9.35 6.57
CA ASN A 132 -3.79 -8.35 6.40
C ASN A 132 -3.54 -7.15 7.33
N LEU A 133 -3.11 -7.40 8.56
CA LEU A 133 -2.82 -6.35 9.54
C LEU A 133 -1.70 -5.40 9.07
N GLU A 134 -0.57 -5.93 8.58
CA GLU A 134 0.53 -5.12 8.05
C GLU A 134 0.06 -4.28 6.85
N LEU A 135 -0.64 -4.91 5.90
CA LEU A 135 -1.13 -4.22 4.71
C LEU A 135 -2.13 -3.11 5.07
N THR A 136 -3.08 -3.38 5.96
CA THR A 136 -4.07 -2.40 6.41
C THR A 136 -3.42 -1.24 7.17
N THR A 137 -2.43 -1.55 8.04
CA THR A 137 -1.70 -0.53 8.79
C THR A 137 -0.86 0.37 7.87
N ALA A 138 -0.27 -0.19 6.83
CA ALA A 138 0.47 0.58 5.83
C ALA A 138 -0.46 1.54 5.04
N PHE A 139 -1.67 1.10 4.67
CA PHE A 139 -2.68 1.99 4.07
C PHE A 139 -3.18 3.04 5.07
N ALA A 140 -3.31 2.69 6.35
CA ALA A 140 -3.65 3.66 7.39
C ALA A 140 -2.62 4.78 7.51
N SER A 141 -1.34 4.51 7.22
CA SER A 141 -0.29 5.56 7.18
C SER A 141 -0.53 6.57 6.07
N VAL A 142 -1.01 6.12 4.90
CA VAL A 142 -1.41 7.03 3.81
C VAL A 142 -2.62 7.87 4.23
N ALA A 143 -3.63 7.24 4.83
CA ALA A 143 -4.82 7.93 5.35
C ALA A 143 -4.47 8.97 6.42
N ASN A 144 -3.42 8.74 7.21
CA ASN A 144 -2.95 9.56 8.33
C ASN A 144 -1.84 10.54 7.92
N GLY A 145 -1.89 11.10 6.70
CA GLY A 145 -0.94 12.12 6.25
C GLY A 145 0.52 11.65 6.19
N GLY A 146 0.74 10.37 5.99
CA GLY A 146 2.08 9.77 5.91
C GLY A 146 2.67 9.35 7.25
N VAL A 147 1.91 9.43 8.34
CA VAL A 147 2.35 9.02 9.68
C VAL A 147 1.98 7.57 9.93
N TYR A 148 2.98 6.72 10.06
CA TYR A 148 2.83 5.32 10.44
C TYR A 148 2.63 5.21 11.97
N ASN A 149 1.59 4.48 12.35
CA ASN A 149 1.33 4.06 13.72
C ASN A 149 1.37 2.53 13.78
N LYS A 150 2.22 1.98 14.64
CA LYS A 150 2.22 0.53 14.85
C LYS A 150 0.86 0.08 15.39
N ALA A 151 0.27 -0.95 14.77
CA ALA A 151 -1.00 -1.49 15.22
C ALA A 151 -0.91 -1.94 16.68
N THR A 152 -1.92 -1.55 17.47
CA THR A 152 -2.04 -1.94 18.88
C THR A 152 -3.49 -2.31 19.19
N PHE A 153 -3.67 -3.19 20.17
CA PHE A 153 -4.98 -3.69 20.60
C PHE A 153 -5.36 -3.19 21.99
N TYR A 154 -4.56 -2.27 22.56
CA TYR A 154 -4.78 -1.63 23.84
C TYR A 154 -4.24 -0.20 23.78
N THR A 155 -4.87 0.69 24.49
CA THR A 155 -4.43 2.10 24.62
C THR A 155 -3.65 2.33 25.91
N LYS A 156 -4.01 1.61 26.98
CA LYS A 156 -3.40 1.78 28.29
C LYS A 156 -3.35 0.46 29.05
N ILE A 157 -2.29 0.24 29.81
CA ILE A 157 -2.15 -0.83 30.79
C ILE A 157 -1.91 -0.20 32.15
N VAL A 158 -2.71 -0.57 33.11
CA VAL A 158 -2.58 -0.16 34.53
C VAL A 158 -2.39 -1.39 35.41
N ASP A 159 -1.70 -1.23 36.54
CA ASP A 159 -1.64 -2.25 37.58
C ASP A 159 -2.93 -2.26 38.43
N HIS A 160 -2.97 -3.13 39.46
CA HIS A 160 -4.13 -3.26 40.36
C HIS A 160 -4.34 -2.04 41.23
N ASP A 161 -3.33 -1.20 41.45
CA ASP A 161 -3.37 0.04 42.21
C ASP A 161 -3.76 1.24 41.36
N GLY A 162 -3.94 1.03 40.04
CA GLY A 162 -4.29 2.09 39.11
C GLY A 162 -3.08 2.87 38.54
N ASN A 163 -1.85 2.46 38.86
CA ASN A 163 -0.65 3.07 38.27
C ASN A 163 -0.52 2.72 36.79
N VAL A 164 -0.20 3.70 35.97
CA VAL A 164 -0.04 3.50 34.54
C VAL A 164 1.30 2.82 34.26
N LEU A 165 1.25 1.57 33.80
CA LEU A 165 2.42 0.81 33.35
C LEU A 165 2.79 1.11 31.91
N LEU A 166 1.78 1.35 31.06
CA LEU A 166 1.96 1.69 29.65
C LEU A 166 0.82 2.59 29.20
N ASP A 167 1.15 3.66 28.50
CA ASP A 167 0.18 4.53 27.82
C ASP A 167 0.53 4.65 26.34
N LYS A 168 -0.41 4.24 25.48
CA LYS A 168 -0.37 4.38 24.02
C LYS A 168 -1.60 5.14 23.53
N THR A 169 -2.22 5.92 24.38
CA THR A 169 -3.40 6.71 24.01
C THR A 169 -3.04 7.60 22.81
N PRO A 170 -3.79 7.51 21.72
CA PRO A 170 -3.53 8.33 20.56
C PRO A 170 -3.75 9.81 20.86
N VAL A 171 -2.87 10.66 20.33
CA VAL A 171 -3.05 12.11 20.33
C VAL A 171 -3.59 12.50 18.96
N VAL A 172 -4.73 13.18 18.96
CA VAL A 172 -5.36 13.69 17.75
C VAL A 172 -5.00 15.16 17.62
N THR A 173 -4.25 15.49 16.57
CA THR A 173 -3.84 16.87 16.29
C THR A 173 -4.58 17.37 15.04
N LYS A 174 -5.25 18.50 15.16
CA LYS A 174 -5.79 19.22 14.01
C LYS A 174 -4.77 20.25 13.57
N THR A 175 -4.46 20.27 12.28
CA THR A 175 -3.54 21.21 11.66
C THR A 175 -4.12 21.66 10.33
N GLN A 176 -3.58 22.73 9.76
CA GLN A 176 -3.96 23.14 8.41
C GLN A 176 -2.87 22.76 7.42
N ASN A 177 -3.26 22.28 6.27
CA ASN A 177 -2.35 22.07 5.16
C ASN A 177 -1.99 23.44 4.52
N LYS A 178 -1.08 23.43 3.53
CA LYS A 178 -0.63 24.63 2.83
C LYS A 178 -1.75 25.40 2.11
N LYS A 179 -2.94 24.82 1.97
CA LYS A 179 -4.13 25.44 1.37
C LYS A 179 -5.11 25.98 2.42
N GLY A 180 -4.79 25.87 3.72
CA GLY A 180 -5.67 26.26 4.81
C GLY A 180 -6.79 25.26 5.10
N GLU A 181 -6.76 24.05 4.54
CA GLU A 181 -7.74 23.01 4.80
C GLU A 181 -7.39 22.28 6.10
N ASP A 182 -8.37 22.01 6.94
CA ASP A 182 -8.18 21.28 8.20
C ASP A 182 -7.79 19.82 7.91
N VAL A 183 -6.67 19.40 8.49
CA VAL A 183 -6.16 18.03 8.44
C VAL A 183 -6.06 17.49 9.84
N THR A 184 -6.54 16.29 10.05
CA THR A 184 -6.44 15.57 11.32
C THR A 184 -5.34 14.52 11.20
N VAL A 185 -4.37 14.56 12.11
CA VAL A 185 -3.30 13.57 12.23
C VAL A 185 -3.40 12.89 13.57
N VAL A 186 -3.35 11.57 13.56
CA VAL A 186 -3.35 10.73 14.76
C VAL A 186 -1.93 10.25 15.02
N THR A 187 -1.39 10.55 16.21
CA THR A 187 -0.06 10.11 16.62
C THR A 187 -0.12 9.30 17.92
N THR A 188 0.87 8.46 18.13
CA THR A 188 1.12 7.73 19.38
C THR A 188 2.59 7.94 19.76
N SER A 189 3.03 7.46 20.90
CA SER A 189 4.44 7.52 21.32
C SER A 189 5.42 6.80 20.38
N SER A 190 4.89 5.94 19.47
CA SER A 190 5.68 5.18 18.47
C SER A 190 5.43 5.63 17.03
N SER A 191 4.81 6.78 16.82
CA SER A 191 4.52 7.31 15.48
C SER A 191 5.80 7.70 14.73
N LYS A 192 5.81 7.44 13.42
CA LYS A 192 6.91 7.80 12.54
C LYS A 192 6.37 8.37 11.24
N GLN A 193 6.88 9.54 10.80
CA GLN A 193 6.64 10.02 9.44
C GLN A 193 7.37 9.12 8.45
N VAL A 194 6.66 8.47 7.53
CA VAL A 194 7.21 7.48 6.58
C VAL A 194 7.09 7.92 5.13
N MET A 195 6.35 8.96 4.86
CA MET A 195 6.24 9.64 3.56
C MET A 195 5.81 11.09 3.79
N LYS A 196 6.00 11.95 2.79
CA LYS A 196 5.52 13.34 2.85
C LYS A 196 3.98 13.38 2.90
N ASP A 197 3.43 14.38 3.59
CA ASP A 197 2.00 14.66 3.62
C ASP A 197 1.42 14.88 2.21
N SER A 198 2.18 15.59 1.37
CA SER A 198 1.82 15.81 -0.04
C SER A 198 1.75 14.50 -0.84
N THR A 199 2.64 13.55 -0.59
CA THR A 199 2.60 12.23 -1.21
C THR A 199 1.38 11.43 -0.76
N ALA A 200 1.08 11.43 0.54
CA ALA A 200 -0.10 10.80 1.10
C ALA A 200 -1.40 11.38 0.49
N TYR A 201 -1.46 12.71 0.33
CA TYR A 201 -2.58 13.39 -0.33
C TYR A 201 -2.73 12.97 -1.80
N LEU A 202 -1.64 12.96 -2.56
CA LEU A 202 -1.66 12.55 -3.97
C LEU A 202 -2.11 11.10 -4.14
N LEU A 203 -1.60 10.18 -3.32
CA LEU A 203 -2.02 8.78 -3.33
C LEU A 203 -3.50 8.64 -2.98
N THR A 204 -3.98 9.35 -1.96
CA THR A 204 -5.40 9.38 -1.58
C THR A 204 -6.27 9.84 -2.74
N SER A 205 -5.91 10.95 -3.38
CA SER A 205 -6.62 11.48 -4.55
C SER A 205 -6.68 10.48 -5.71
N ALA A 206 -5.58 9.80 -6.01
CA ALA A 206 -5.55 8.80 -7.07
C ALA A 206 -6.34 7.52 -6.71
N MET A 207 -6.34 7.13 -5.42
CA MET A 207 -7.11 5.98 -4.95
C MET A 207 -8.61 6.24 -4.85
N GLN A 208 -9.04 7.50 -4.74
CA GLN A 208 -10.45 7.86 -4.92
C GLN A 208 -10.92 7.56 -6.36
N ASP A 209 -10.06 7.77 -7.37
CA ASP A 209 -10.39 7.43 -8.75
C ASP A 209 -10.54 5.91 -8.96
N VAL A 210 -9.82 5.08 -8.21
CA VAL A 210 -10.01 3.62 -8.21
C VAL A 210 -11.47 3.27 -7.84
N VAL A 211 -12.03 3.96 -6.85
CA VAL A 211 -13.40 3.72 -6.36
C VAL A 211 -14.43 4.45 -7.22
N ASN A 212 -14.13 5.66 -7.71
CA ASN A 212 -15.09 6.46 -8.44
C ASN A 212 -15.30 5.98 -9.89
N SER A 213 -14.23 5.54 -10.56
CA SER A 213 -14.26 5.21 -12.00
C SER A 213 -13.30 4.08 -12.41
N GLY A 214 -12.55 3.50 -11.46
CA GLY A 214 -11.56 2.47 -11.72
C GLY A 214 -12.03 1.06 -11.36
N THR A 215 -11.06 0.22 -10.94
CA THR A 215 -11.30 -1.20 -10.64
C THR A 215 -12.08 -1.44 -9.34
N GLY A 216 -12.29 -0.43 -8.52
CA GLY A 216 -12.94 -0.50 -7.21
C GLY A 216 -14.37 0.06 -7.15
N THR A 217 -15.04 0.26 -8.26
CA THR A 217 -16.37 0.91 -8.29
C THR A 217 -17.45 0.17 -7.48
N ALA A 218 -17.29 -1.13 -7.26
CA ALA A 218 -18.23 -1.94 -6.47
C ALA A 218 -18.23 -1.60 -4.97
N VAL A 219 -17.16 -0.98 -4.44
CA VAL A 219 -17.06 -0.59 -3.02
C VAL A 219 -17.55 0.83 -2.73
N LYS A 220 -18.06 1.52 -3.72
CA LYS A 220 -18.62 2.86 -3.56
C LYS A 220 -19.77 2.83 -2.56
N LEU A 221 -19.69 3.64 -1.51
CA LEU A 221 -20.75 3.74 -0.50
C LEU A 221 -22.01 4.37 -1.14
N ARG A 222 -23.13 3.66 -1.06
CA ARG A 222 -24.41 4.14 -1.58
C ARG A 222 -25.19 4.82 -0.47
N GLY A 223 -25.78 5.98 -0.77
CA GLY A 223 -26.60 6.73 0.21
C GLY A 223 -25.80 7.44 1.30
N ILE A 224 -24.46 7.38 1.28
CA ILE A 224 -23.59 8.04 2.25
C ILE A 224 -22.57 8.87 1.46
N ASN A 225 -22.57 10.20 1.71
CA ASN A 225 -21.63 11.11 1.05
C ASN A 225 -20.29 11.17 1.81
N VAL A 226 -19.57 10.04 1.81
CA VAL A 226 -18.22 9.94 2.41
C VAL A 226 -17.26 9.47 1.32
N PRO A 227 -16.16 10.19 1.07
CA PRO A 227 -15.16 9.78 0.10
C PRO A 227 -14.47 8.49 0.56
N VAL A 228 -14.25 7.58 -0.39
CA VAL A 228 -13.50 6.34 -0.18
C VAL A 228 -12.29 6.35 -1.09
N ALA A 229 -11.12 6.13 -0.50
CA ALA A 229 -9.88 5.87 -1.23
C ALA A 229 -9.47 4.42 -0.98
N GLY A 230 -9.06 3.70 -2.02
CA GLY A 230 -8.67 2.30 -1.83
C GLY A 230 -8.12 1.64 -3.07
N LYS A 231 -7.72 0.37 -2.91
CA LYS A 231 -7.13 -0.41 -3.99
C LYS A 231 -7.60 -1.86 -3.93
N THR A 232 -7.98 -2.37 -5.08
CA THR A 232 -8.23 -3.79 -5.29
C THR A 232 -6.94 -4.56 -5.48
N GLY A 233 -6.91 -5.82 -5.08
CA GLY A 233 -5.81 -6.74 -5.32
C GLY A 233 -6.33 -8.10 -5.75
N THR A 234 -5.63 -8.70 -6.72
CA THR A 234 -5.89 -10.05 -7.17
C THR A 234 -4.54 -10.72 -7.43
N SER A 235 -4.32 -11.89 -6.88
CA SER A 235 -3.14 -12.70 -7.17
C SER A 235 -3.39 -13.64 -8.35
N THR A 236 -2.32 -14.24 -8.87
CA THR A 236 -2.40 -15.15 -10.01
C THR A 236 -3.35 -16.32 -9.73
N GLY A 237 -4.26 -16.57 -10.66
CA GLY A 237 -5.28 -17.63 -10.54
C GLY A 237 -6.38 -17.32 -9.53
N ASN A 238 -6.57 -16.04 -9.17
CA ASN A 238 -7.60 -15.55 -8.23
C ASN A 238 -7.51 -16.26 -6.85
N LYS A 239 -6.31 -16.65 -6.42
CA LYS A 239 -6.10 -17.31 -5.13
C LYS A 239 -6.29 -16.36 -3.95
N ASP A 240 -5.94 -15.10 -4.14
CA ASP A 240 -6.12 -14.04 -3.15
C ASP A 240 -6.87 -12.89 -3.80
N LEU A 241 -7.95 -12.46 -3.16
CA LEU A 241 -8.78 -11.32 -3.56
C LEU A 241 -8.75 -10.32 -2.41
N TRP A 242 -8.37 -9.08 -2.71
CA TRP A 242 -8.18 -8.02 -1.74
C TRP A 242 -8.95 -6.76 -2.09
N PHE A 243 -9.44 -6.11 -1.08
CA PHE A 243 -9.65 -4.68 -1.08
C PHE A 243 -9.08 -4.08 0.20
N VAL A 244 -8.26 -3.05 0.07
CA VAL A 244 -7.77 -2.24 1.19
C VAL A 244 -8.07 -0.79 0.89
N GLY A 245 -8.70 -0.11 1.82
CA GLY A 245 -9.10 1.27 1.62
C GLY A 245 -9.49 1.96 2.92
N TYR A 246 -9.81 3.23 2.80
CA TYR A 246 -10.16 4.06 3.94
C TYR A 246 -11.13 5.18 3.57
N THR A 247 -11.79 5.66 4.56
CA THR A 247 -12.54 6.92 4.62
C THR A 247 -11.78 7.90 5.52
N PRO A 248 -12.24 9.14 5.70
CA PRO A 248 -11.68 10.03 6.72
C PRO A 248 -11.73 9.49 8.16
N TYR A 249 -12.48 8.42 8.40
CA TYR A 249 -12.75 7.91 9.75
C TYR A 249 -12.15 6.53 10.03
N LEU A 250 -12.05 5.66 9.03
CA LEU A 250 -11.69 4.25 9.22
C LEU A 250 -10.84 3.74 8.06
N THR A 251 -9.89 2.86 8.37
CA THR A 251 -9.16 2.05 7.39
C THR A 251 -9.56 0.60 7.55
N ALA A 252 -9.83 -0.09 6.43
CA ALA A 252 -10.20 -1.50 6.43
C ALA A 252 -9.46 -2.27 5.34
N GLY A 253 -9.06 -3.49 5.67
CA GLY A 253 -8.49 -4.46 4.74
C GLY A 253 -9.28 -5.75 4.77
N ILE A 254 -9.74 -6.21 3.60
CA ILE A 254 -10.49 -7.44 3.42
C ILE A 254 -9.70 -8.35 2.47
N TRP A 255 -9.56 -9.62 2.88
CA TRP A 255 -9.01 -10.72 2.10
C TRP A 255 -9.99 -11.88 2.08
#